data_0d61d670b44f42a156aeb3404a04d5c9
#
_entry.id   0d61d670b44f42a156aeb3404a04d5c9
#
_cell.length_a   1.000
_cell.length_b   1.000
_cell.length_c   1.000
_cell.angle_alpha   90.00
_cell.angle_beta   90.00
_cell.angle_gamma   90.00
#
_symmetry.space_group_name_H-M   'P 1'
#
loop_
_entity.id
_entity.type
_entity.pdbx_description
1 polymer ?
#
loop_
_entity_poly.entity_id
_entity_poly.type
_entity_poly.pdbx_seq_one_letter_code
_entity_poly.pdbx_strand_id
1 'polypeptide(L)'
;MYAPWNVITNVQSGALSTFGDPDDPDYYWRYIAATEGYVDTGAKDEYGNRIYEIFLGGPLNQSYGRMVTGGKYEAIMNVGINVNDNLYFGLNFGATTMNYNYDEYFKEAANDPSDFVIEYEDASTCFKDYRARYSYSAEGAGVYAKLGFIALPLPGLRIGAAVQTPTWMNISEIWRNSSEVNYTDAGFNGSSVSPEGN
;
A
#
# COMPACT_ATOMS: atom_id res chain seq x y z
N MET A 1 5.78 -1.02 5.05
CA MET A 1 5.23 -1.14 3.68
C MET A 1 5.83 -2.40 3.08
N TYR A 2 5.07 -3.45 3.03
CA TYR A 2 5.52 -4.70 2.42
C TYR A 2 5.45 -4.53 0.90
N ALA A 3 6.58 -4.59 0.23
CA ALA A 3 6.57 -4.70 -1.21
C ALA A 3 6.19 -6.16 -1.56
N PRO A 4 5.18 -6.41 -2.38
CA PRO A 4 4.77 -7.77 -2.77
C PRO A 4 5.79 -8.47 -3.69
N TRP A 5 6.89 -7.81 -3.95
CA TRP A 5 7.99 -8.28 -4.77
C TRP A 5 8.73 -9.40 -4.05
N ASN A 6 8.36 -10.57 -4.29
CA ASN A 6 8.90 -11.82 -3.85
C ASN A 6 7.94 -12.67 -3.03
N VAL A 7 6.75 -12.85 -3.54
CA VAL A 7 5.90 -13.91 -3.01
C VAL A 7 6.70 -15.22 -3.02
N ILE A 8 7.40 -15.53 -4.11
CA ILE A 8 8.27 -16.72 -4.21
C ILE A 8 9.44 -16.65 -3.23
N THR A 9 10.19 -15.55 -3.15
CA THR A 9 11.35 -15.47 -2.25
C THR A 9 10.94 -15.42 -0.78
N ASN A 10 9.82 -14.80 -0.45
CA ASN A 10 9.26 -14.87 0.91
C ASN A 10 8.82 -16.29 1.27
N VAL A 11 8.30 -17.02 0.31
CA VAL A 11 7.95 -18.41 0.47
C VAL A 11 9.21 -19.26 0.64
N GLN A 12 10.25 -19.09 -0.20
CA GLN A 12 11.54 -19.76 -0.08
C GLN A 12 12.27 -19.49 1.23
N SER A 13 12.12 -18.30 1.80
CA SER A 13 12.73 -17.97 3.09
C SER A 13 12.06 -18.60 4.31
N GLY A 14 11.07 -19.47 4.10
CA GLY A 14 10.30 -20.08 5.18
C GLY A 14 9.33 -19.12 5.88
N ALA A 15 9.18 -17.91 5.36
CA ALA A 15 8.30 -16.91 5.94
C ALA A 15 6.81 -17.30 5.87
N LEU A 16 6.46 -18.28 5.04
CA LEU A 16 5.13 -18.87 5.00
C LEU A 16 4.89 -19.94 6.07
N SER A 17 5.94 -20.53 6.63
CA SER A 17 5.80 -21.46 7.76
C SER A 17 5.28 -20.79 9.03
N THR A 18 5.33 -19.49 9.08
CA THR A 18 4.76 -18.67 10.16
C THR A 18 3.46 -18.02 9.72
N PHE A 19 2.52 -18.80 9.19
CA PHE A 19 1.15 -18.34 9.05
C PHE A 19 0.61 -18.02 10.45
N GLY A 20 0.69 -16.74 10.77
CA GLY A 20 0.05 -16.17 11.94
C GLY A 20 -1.44 -15.98 11.73
N ASP A 21 -1.98 -15.05 12.43
CA ASP A 21 -3.37 -14.66 12.40
C ASP A 21 -3.80 -14.22 10.98
N PRO A 22 -4.91 -14.75 10.43
CA PRO A 22 -5.48 -14.29 9.15
C PRO A 22 -5.79 -12.78 9.12
N ASP A 23 -5.95 -12.16 10.29
CA ASP A 23 -6.20 -10.74 10.44
C ASP A 23 -4.93 -9.87 10.36
N ASP A 24 -3.73 -10.48 10.26
CA ASP A 24 -2.48 -9.77 10.05
C ASP A 24 -2.39 -9.30 8.57
N PRO A 25 -2.28 -7.97 8.31
CA PRO A 25 -2.14 -7.45 6.95
C PRO A 25 -0.94 -8.02 6.18
N ASP A 26 0.13 -8.38 6.88
CA ASP A 26 1.32 -8.99 6.28
C ASP A 26 1.08 -10.45 5.86
N TYR A 27 0.14 -11.11 6.51
CA TYR A 27 -0.31 -12.45 6.20
C TYR A 27 -1.13 -12.52 4.91
N TYR A 28 -1.85 -11.46 4.58
CA TYR A 28 -2.83 -11.44 3.51
C TYR A 28 -2.23 -11.83 2.14
N TRP A 29 -1.07 -11.28 1.79
CA TRP A 29 -0.40 -11.61 0.54
C TRP A 29 0.05 -13.06 0.46
N ARG A 30 0.49 -13.64 1.56
CA ARG A 30 0.89 -15.03 1.66
C ARG A 30 -0.31 -15.95 1.54
N TYR A 31 -1.41 -15.58 2.19
CA TYR A 31 -2.67 -16.29 2.11
C TYR A 31 -3.21 -16.31 0.67
N ILE A 32 -3.21 -15.17 -0.01
CA ILE A 32 -3.63 -15.08 -1.41
C ILE A 32 -2.77 -15.99 -2.29
N ALA A 33 -1.45 -15.92 -2.19
CA ALA A 33 -0.55 -16.76 -2.96
C ALA A 33 -0.83 -18.26 -2.75
N ALA A 34 -1.09 -18.66 -1.52
CA ALA A 34 -1.43 -20.05 -1.19
C ALA A 34 -2.81 -20.47 -1.73
N THR A 35 -3.83 -19.61 -1.60
CA THR A 35 -5.18 -19.90 -2.08
C THR A 35 -5.30 -19.93 -3.59
N GLU A 36 -4.46 -19.16 -4.29
CA GLU A 36 -4.39 -19.16 -5.76
C GLU A 36 -3.57 -20.35 -6.33
N GLY A 37 -3.07 -21.23 -5.48
CA GLY A 37 -2.29 -22.38 -5.92
C GLY A 37 -0.87 -22.07 -6.38
N TYR A 38 -0.38 -20.86 -6.11
CA TYR A 38 1.00 -20.45 -6.42
C TYR A 38 2.03 -21.13 -5.52
N VAL A 39 1.59 -21.60 -4.38
CA VAL A 39 2.37 -22.35 -3.40
C VAL A 39 1.76 -23.73 -3.22
N ASP A 40 2.55 -24.76 -3.46
CA ASP A 40 2.11 -26.10 -3.13
C ASP A 40 2.06 -26.29 -1.60
N THR A 41 0.92 -26.76 -1.13
CA THR A 41 0.68 -27.07 0.29
C THR A 41 0.83 -28.58 0.51
N GLY A 42 1.99 -29.15 0.13
CA GLY A 42 2.28 -30.59 0.24
C GLY A 42 2.28 -31.14 1.67
N ALA A 43 3.09 -32.12 1.95
CA ALA A 43 3.16 -32.88 3.19
C ALA A 43 3.24 -32.03 4.47
N LYS A 44 2.94 -32.66 5.61
CA LYS A 44 3.22 -32.12 6.95
C LYS A 44 4.59 -32.60 7.41
N ASP A 45 5.30 -31.74 8.16
CA ASP A 45 6.53 -32.11 8.85
C ASP A 45 6.25 -33.10 10.02
N GLU A 46 7.30 -33.57 10.66
CA GLU A 46 7.20 -34.48 11.81
C GLU A 46 6.47 -33.86 13.03
N TYR A 47 6.32 -32.54 13.05
CA TYR A 47 5.59 -31.80 14.09
C TYR A 47 4.14 -31.45 13.68
N GLY A 48 3.70 -31.89 12.48
CA GLY A 48 2.36 -31.65 11.98
C GLY A 48 2.16 -30.29 11.31
N ASN A 49 3.20 -29.48 11.13
CA ASN A 49 3.14 -28.23 10.41
C ASN A 49 3.06 -28.48 8.90
N ARG A 50 2.35 -27.63 8.18
CA ARG A 50 2.31 -27.71 6.71
C ARG A 50 3.66 -27.31 6.14
N ILE A 51 4.18 -28.14 5.24
CA ILE A 51 5.34 -27.84 4.42
C ILE A 51 4.84 -27.15 3.16
N TYR A 52 5.35 -25.96 2.89
CA TYR A 52 5.09 -25.23 1.66
C TYR A 52 6.26 -25.41 0.72
N GLU A 53 6.02 -26.04 -0.40
CA GLU A 53 7.00 -26.18 -1.47
C GLU A 53 6.71 -25.16 -2.57
N ILE A 54 7.75 -24.54 -3.08
CA ILE A 54 7.66 -23.65 -4.21
C ILE A 54 8.23 -24.37 -5.41
N PHE A 55 7.43 -24.48 -6.45
CA PHE A 55 7.91 -24.94 -7.74
C PHE A 55 8.73 -23.84 -8.40
N LEU A 56 10.05 -23.90 -8.24
CA LEU A 56 10.98 -23.15 -9.05
C LEU A 56 11.60 -24.12 -10.06
N GLY A 57 10.86 -24.36 -11.14
CA GLY A 57 11.34 -25.22 -12.21
C GLY A 57 12.36 -24.54 -13.13
N GLY A 58 12.23 -23.23 -13.32
CA GLY A 58 13.04 -22.47 -14.27
C GLY A 58 13.08 -20.96 -13.97
N PRO A 59 13.63 -20.17 -14.90
CA PRO A 59 13.72 -18.73 -14.75
C PRO A 59 12.35 -18.05 -14.89
N LEU A 60 12.12 -17.03 -14.04
CA LEU A 60 10.94 -16.19 -14.04
C LEU A 60 11.28 -14.79 -14.56
N ASN A 61 10.37 -14.24 -15.35
CA ASN A 61 10.34 -12.81 -15.67
C ASN A 61 9.51 -12.07 -14.64
N GLN A 62 10.14 -11.14 -13.93
CA GLN A 62 9.47 -10.29 -12.96
C GLN A 62 9.23 -8.90 -13.54
N SER A 63 8.07 -8.34 -13.32
CA SER A 63 7.77 -6.95 -13.61
C SER A 63 7.05 -6.31 -12.41
N TYR A 64 7.46 -5.09 -12.13
CA TYR A 64 6.93 -4.30 -11.04
C TYR A 64 6.64 -2.90 -11.55
N GLY A 65 5.50 -2.37 -11.17
CA GLY A 65 5.16 -0.98 -11.45
C GLY A 65 4.42 -0.35 -10.29
N ARG A 66 4.68 0.93 -10.10
CA ARG A 66 4.04 1.74 -9.08
C ARG A 66 3.68 3.10 -9.65
N MET A 67 2.45 3.52 -9.42
CA MET A 67 1.96 4.84 -9.77
C MET A 67 1.43 5.52 -8.52
N VAL A 68 1.91 6.74 -8.27
CA VAL A 68 1.45 7.57 -7.16
C VAL A 68 0.99 8.88 -7.75
N THR A 69 -0.25 9.25 -7.49
CA THR A 69 -0.84 10.51 -7.90
C THR A 69 -1.56 11.15 -6.74
N GLY A 70 -1.63 12.47 -6.75
CA GLY A 70 -2.36 13.18 -5.71
C GLY A 70 -1.99 14.65 -5.67
N GLY A 71 -2.68 15.35 -4.80
CA GLY A 71 -2.46 16.77 -4.59
C GLY A 71 -3.04 17.25 -3.28
N LYS A 72 -2.49 18.35 -2.81
CA LYS A 72 -3.01 19.10 -1.67
C LYS A 72 -3.32 20.51 -2.13
N TYR A 73 -4.51 20.97 -1.84
CA TYR A 73 -4.95 22.34 -2.12
C TYR A 73 -5.28 23.02 -0.82
N GLU A 74 -4.94 24.30 -0.76
CA GLU A 74 -5.15 25.10 0.43
C GLU A 74 -5.72 26.47 0.05
N ALA A 75 -6.82 26.85 0.66
CA ALA A 75 -7.40 28.18 0.58
C ALA A 75 -7.18 28.90 1.91
N ILE A 76 -6.60 30.10 1.85
CA ILE A 76 -6.26 30.86 3.04
C ILE A 76 -6.91 32.23 2.98
N MET A 77 -7.61 32.60 4.06
CA MET A 77 -8.11 33.93 4.29
C MET A 77 -7.30 34.59 5.38
N ASN A 78 -6.79 35.81 5.11
CA ASN A 78 -5.94 36.53 6.03
C ASN A 78 -6.60 37.86 6.45
N VAL A 79 -6.49 38.18 7.73
CA VAL A 79 -6.86 39.48 8.27
C VAL A 79 -5.66 40.05 9.03
N GLY A 80 -5.27 41.29 8.72
CA GLY A 80 -4.19 41.96 9.39
C GLY A 80 -4.70 43.26 10.01
N ILE A 81 -4.21 43.58 11.22
CA ILE A 81 -4.50 44.81 11.95
C ILE A 81 -3.19 45.48 12.28
N ASN A 82 -3.08 46.77 11.99
CA ASN A 82 -1.96 47.63 12.39
C ASN A 82 -2.42 48.53 13.54
N VAL A 83 -1.67 48.52 14.63
CA VAL A 83 -1.91 49.35 15.81
C VAL A 83 -0.72 50.31 15.98
N ASN A 84 -0.96 51.58 15.73
CA ASN A 84 0.02 52.70 15.90
C ASN A 84 1.38 52.49 15.18
N ASP A 85 1.41 51.79 14.07
CA ASP A 85 2.61 51.46 13.28
C ASP A 85 3.73 50.72 14.02
N ASN A 86 3.49 50.36 15.28
CA ASN A 86 4.44 49.66 16.13
C ASN A 86 4.03 48.23 16.47
N LEU A 87 2.77 47.88 16.26
CA LEU A 87 2.24 46.58 16.59
C LEU A 87 1.28 46.08 15.49
N TYR A 88 1.54 44.89 14.99
CA TYR A 88 0.75 44.27 13.93
C TYR A 88 0.28 42.93 14.41
N PHE A 89 -1.00 42.65 14.16
CA PHE A 89 -1.60 41.34 14.40
C PHE A 89 -2.06 40.74 13.07
N GLY A 90 -1.89 39.44 12.94
CA GLY A 90 -2.36 38.69 11.79
C GLY A 90 -3.18 37.48 12.25
N LEU A 91 -4.32 37.27 11.62
CA LEU A 91 -5.16 36.09 11.80
C LEU A 91 -5.36 35.44 10.43
N ASN A 92 -5.11 34.12 10.35
CA ASN A 92 -5.30 33.34 9.16
C ASN A 92 -6.25 32.21 9.44
N PHE A 93 -7.22 32.00 8.55
CA PHE A 93 -8.03 30.79 8.49
C PHE A 93 -7.67 30.04 7.22
N GLY A 94 -7.34 28.77 7.35
CA GLY A 94 -7.02 27.89 6.25
C GLY A 94 -7.99 26.74 6.15
N ALA A 95 -8.42 26.46 4.92
CA ALA A 95 -9.11 25.23 4.56
C ALA A 95 -8.23 24.46 3.61
N THR A 96 -8.04 23.17 3.86
CA THR A 96 -7.18 22.30 3.06
C THR A 96 -7.96 21.08 2.59
N THR A 97 -7.69 20.67 1.37
CA THR A 97 -8.15 19.39 0.84
C THR A 97 -6.97 18.60 0.32
N MET A 98 -7.05 17.28 0.42
CA MET A 98 -6.03 16.39 -0.14
C MET A 98 -6.70 15.20 -0.82
N ASN A 99 -6.04 14.75 -1.87
CA ASN A 99 -6.30 13.47 -2.48
C ASN A 99 -4.96 12.76 -2.69
N TYR A 100 -4.95 11.46 -2.51
CA TYR A 100 -3.78 10.61 -2.70
C TYR A 100 -4.24 9.29 -3.28
N ASN A 101 -3.62 8.87 -4.39
CA ASN A 101 -3.88 7.58 -5.00
C ASN A 101 -2.55 6.87 -5.19
N TYR A 102 -2.54 5.61 -4.79
CA TYR A 102 -1.41 4.71 -4.91
C TYR A 102 -1.89 3.44 -5.60
N ASP A 103 -1.21 3.06 -6.66
CA ASP A 103 -1.46 1.83 -7.40
C ASP A 103 -0.12 1.13 -7.61
N GLU A 104 -0.08 -0.13 -7.22
CA GLU A 104 1.12 -0.98 -7.31
C GLU A 104 0.73 -2.32 -7.92
N TYR A 105 1.51 -2.79 -8.87
CA TYR A 105 1.36 -4.11 -9.41
C TYR A 105 2.69 -4.85 -9.42
N PHE A 106 2.58 -6.13 -9.23
CA PHE A 106 3.67 -7.09 -9.36
C PHE A 106 3.22 -8.24 -10.25
N LYS A 107 4.08 -8.67 -11.15
CA LYS A 107 3.84 -9.80 -12.01
C LYS A 107 5.09 -10.68 -12.07
N GLU A 108 4.88 -11.98 -11.96
CA GLU A 108 5.85 -13.02 -12.29
C GLU A 108 5.31 -13.88 -13.41
N ALA A 109 6.14 -14.20 -14.39
CA ALA A 109 5.76 -15.05 -15.51
C ALA A 109 6.89 -16.05 -15.80
N ALA A 110 6.52 -17.30 -16.00
CA ALA A 110 7.45 -18.31 -16.46
C ALA A 110 8.04 -17.91 -17.82
N ASN A 111 9.36 -18.05 -17.98
CA ASN A 111 9.98 -17.92 -19.28
C ASN A 111 9.53 -19.05 -20.21
N ASP A 112 9.53 -20.26 -19.67
CA ASP A 112 8.96 -21.44 -20.31
C ASP A 112 8.04 -22.11 -19.28
N PRO A 113 6.71 -22.17 -19.53
CA PRO A 113 5.78 -22.83 -18.63
C PRO A 113 6.08 -24.32 -18.43
N SER A 114 6.72 -24.99 -19.38
CA SER A 114 7.06 -26.40 -19.26
C SER A 114 8.07 -26.72 -18.17
N ASP A 115 8.83 -25.70 -17.70
CA ASP A 115 9.73 -25.82 -16.56
C ASP A 115 8.98 -25.85 -15.20
N PHE A 116 7.68 -25.52 -15.21
CA PHE A 116 6.86 -25.33 -14.00
C PHE A 116 5.63 -26.24 -14.01
N VAL A 117 5.88 -27.54 -14.17
CA VAL A 117 4.80 -28.54 -14.20
C VAL A 117 4.28 -28.78 -12.79
N ILE A 118 2.96 -28.74 -12.65
CA ILE A 118 2.23 -29.09 -11.43
C ILE A 118 1.40 -30.32 -11.74
N GLU A 119 1.63 -31.39 -10.99
CA GLU A 119 0.92 -32.66 -11.14
C GLU A 119 -0.16 -32.79 -10.06
N TYR A 120 -1.35 -33.14 -10.49
CA TYR A 120 -2.47 -33.53 -9.65
C TYR A 120 -2.75 -35.05 -9.86
N GLU A 121 -3.56 -35.64 -8.99
CA GLU A 121 -3.87 -37.06 -9.10
C GLU A 121 -4.39 -37.49 -10.47
N ASP A 122 -5.19 -36.62 -11.12
CA ASP A 122 -5.85 -36.93 -12.41
C ASP A 122 -5.51 -35.94 -13.54
N ALA A 123 -4.65 -34.95 -13.32
CA ALA A 123 -4.34 -33.90 -14.30
C ALA A 123 -2.96 -33.31 -14.08
N SER A 124 -2.40 -32.69 -15.11
CA SER A 124 -1.22 -31.87 -14.99
C SER A 124 -1.42 -30.53 -15.69
N THR A 125 -0.84 -29.49 -15.15
CA THR A 125 -0.82 -28.15 -15.74
C THR A 125 0.54 -27.51 -15.50
N CYS A 126 0.82 -26.41 -16.18
CA CYS A 126 2.05 -25.66 -15.96
C CYS A 126 1.72 -24.24 -15.51
N PHE A 127 2.46 -23.74 -14.51
CA PHE A 127 2.36 -22.35 -14.11
C PHE A 127 2.76 -21.43 -15.26
N LYS A 128 1.97 -20.40 -15.50
CA LYS A 128 2.19 -19.43 -16.57
C LYS A 128 2.55 -18.07 -16.05
N ASP A 129 1.67 -17.46 -15.26
CA ASP A 129 1.94 -16.17 -14.64
C ASP A 129 1.10 -15.95 -13.37
N TYR A 130 1.64 -15.13 -12.48
CA TYR A 130 1.01 -14.61 -11.29
C TYR A 130 1.01 -13.10 -11.33
N ARG A 131 -0.09 -12.48 -10.92
CA ARG A 131 -0.24 -11.03 -10.79
C ARG A 131 -0.79 -10.69 -9.43
N ALA A 132 -0.21 -9.68 -8.82
CA ALA A 132 -0.75 -9.06 -7.62
C ALA A 132 -0.88 -7.56 -7.85
N ARG A 133 -1.94 -6.98 -7.33
CA ARG A 133 -2.19 -5.54 -7.38
C ARG A 133 -2.67 -5.04 -6.03
N TYR A 134 -2.08 -3.95 -5.58
CA TYR A 134 -2.51 -3.18 -4.43
C TYR A 134 -2.91 -1.78 -4.87
N SER A 135 -4.09 -1.35 -4.48
CA SER A 135 -4.56 0.03 -4.70
C SER A 135 -4.96 0.64 -3.38
N TYR A 136 -4.62 1.90 -3.20
CA TYR A 136 -4.95 2.70 -2.03
C TYR A 136 -5.34 4.10 -2.47
N SER A 137 -6.43 4.61 -1.93
CA SER A 137 -6.93 5.95 -2.17
C SER A 137 -7.25 6.60 -0.83
N ALA A 138 -6.82 7.84 -0.65
CA ALA A 138 -7.15 8.66 0.50
C ALA A 138 -7.61 10.03 0.05
N GLU A 139 -8.74 10.46 0.58
CA GLU A 139 -9.28 11.80 0.37
C GLU A 139 -9.54 12.45 1.72
N GLY A 140 -9.22 13.74 1.83
CA GLY A 140 -9.40 14.44 3.10
C GLY A 140 -9.66 15.93 2.93
N ALA A 141 -10.38 16.47 3.90
CA ALA A 141 -10.60 17.91 4.04
C ALA A 141 -10.42 18.34 5.48
N GLY A 142 -9.82 19.51 5.70
CA GLY A 142 -9.55 20.00 7.04
C GLY A 142 -9.47 21.51 7.11
N VAL A 143 -9.46 22.02 8.34
CA VAL A 143 -9.37 23.44 8.64
C VAL A 143 -8.36 23.69 9.75
N TYR A 144 -7.76 24.87 9.74
CA TYR A 144 -6.86 25.34 10.79
C TYR A 144 -6.94 26.86 10.91
N ALA A 145 -6.42 27.38 12.02
CA ALA A 145 -6.22 28.82 12.21
C ALA A 145 -4.79 29.13 12.64
N LYS A 146 -4.31 30.30 12.25
CA LYS A 146 -3.01 30.83 12.68
C LYS A 146 -3.22 32.22 13.28
N LEU A 147 -2.52 32.50 14.36
CA LEU A 147 -2.44 33.83 14.95
C LEU A 147 -0.97 34.26 15.03
N GLY A 148 -0.68 35.46 14.64
CA GLY A 148 0.66 36.00 14.71
C GLY A 148 0.65 37.46 15.11
N PHE A 149 1.78 37.93 15.64
CA PHE A 149 2.01 39.34 15.85
C PHE A 149 3.43 39.75 15.46
N ILE A 150 3.61 41.02 15.15
CA ILE A 150 4.92 41.67 14.95
C ILE A 150 4.90 42.95 15.77
N ALA A 151 5.92 43.17 16.60
CA ALA A 151 6.14 44.34 17.39
C ALA A 151 7.44 45.04 16.96
N LEU A 152 7.42 46.35 16.90
CA LEU A 152 8.57 47.24 16.66
C LEU A 152 8.88 48.05 17.93
N PRO A 153 9.49 47.46 18.96
CA PRO A 153 9.70 48.13 20.24
C PRO A 153 10.72 49.26 20.17
N LEU A 154 11.64 49.21 19.22
CA LEU A 154 12.68 50.22 18.99
C LEU A 154 12.92 50.41 17.48
N PRO A 155 13.43 51.61 17.04
CA PRO A 155 13.85 51.79 15.66
C PRO A 155 14.88 50.74 15.22
N GLY A 156 14.55 49.98 14.17
CA GLY A 156 15.40 48.92 13.63
C GLY A 156 15.25 47.52 14.27
N LEU A 157 14.46 47.38 15.35
CA LEU A 157 14.20 46.08 15.97
C LEU A 157 12.77 45.62 15.69
N ARG A 158 12.65 44.42 15.13
CA ARG A 158 11.36 43.72 14.92
C ARG A 158 11.36 42.41 15.67
N ILE A 159 10.31 42.17 16.44
CA ILE A 159 10.08 40.91 17.16
C ILE A 159 8.74 40.40 16.70
N GLY A 160 8.67 39.10 16.30
CA GLY A 160 7.44 38.51 15.88
C GLY A 160 7.33 37.06 16.40
N ALA A 161 6.10 36.65 16.61
CA ALA A 161 5.77 35.26 16.93
C ALA A 161 4.46 34.87 16.24
N ALA A 162 4.33 33.59 15.93
CA ALA A 162 3.12 33.05 15.38
C ALA A 162 2.86 31.65 15.95
N VAL A 163 1.60 31.31 16.11
CA VAL A 163 1.12 29.99 16.52
C VAL A 163 0.06 29.51 15.54
N GLN A 164 0.08 28.24 15.22
CA GLN A 164 -0.92 27.58 14.41
C GLN A 164 -1.61 26.49 15.24
N THR A 165 -2.93 26.38 15.11
CA THR A 165 -3.67 25.23 15.63
C THR A 165 -3.28 23.95 14.88
N PRO A 166 -3.46 22.78 15.45
CA PRO A 166 -3.51 21.55 14.66
C PRO A 166 -4.53 21.69 13.52
N THR A 167 -4.27 21.03 12.41
CA THR A 167 -5.28 20.92 11.33
C THR A 167 -6.26 19.85 11.70
N TRP A 168 -7.53 20.22 11.91
CA TRP A 168 -8.60 19.26 12.10
C TRP A 168 -9.02 18.77 10.72
N MET A 169 -8.71 17.50 10.46
CA MET A 169 -8.88 16.89 9.16
C MET A 169 -9.74 15.63 9.28
N ASN A 170 -10.67 15.49 8.36
CA ASN A 170 -11.42 14.26 8.15
C ASN A 170 -10.86 13.56 6.92
N ILE A 171 -10.45 12.29 7.07
CA ILE A 171 -9.81 11.51 6.00
C ILE A 171 -10.64 10.26 5.80
N SER A 172 -10.95 9.97 4.54
CA SER A 172 -11.54 8.71 4.11
C SER A 172 -10.49 7.95 3.31
N GLU A 173 -10.32 6.67 3.62
CA GLU A 173 -9.33 5.80 3.02
C GLU A 173 -10.02 4.56 2.45
N ILE A 174 -9.60 4.14 1.27
CA ILE A 174 -10.06 2.90 0.63
C ILE A 174 -8.83 2.16 0.14
N TRP A 175 -8.76 0.88 0.46
CA TRP A 175 -7.70 0.02 -0.04
C TRP A 175 -8.26 -1.29 -0.56
N ARG A 176 -7.58 -1.86 -1.56
CA ARG A 176 -7.93 -3.14 -2.18
C ARG A 176 -6.68 -3.90 -2.58
N ASN A 177 -6.68 -5.18 -2.29
CA ASN A 177 -5.71 -6.14 -2.81
C ASN A 177 -6.40 -7.07 -3.80
N SER A 178 -5.70 -7.45 -4.86
CA SER A 178 -6.15 -8.49 -5.77
C SER A 178 -4.98 -9.33 -6.23
N SER A 179 -5.22 -10.60 -6.50
CA SER A 179 -4.27 -11.50 -7.10
C SER A 179 -4.93 -12.36 -8.17
N GLU A 180 -4.14 -12.82 -9.10
CA GLU A 180 -4.54 -13.70 -10.19
C GLU A 180 -3.38 -14.63 -10.52
N VAL A 181 -3.66 -15.93 -10.64
CA VAL A 181 -2.73 -16.92 -11.12
C VAL A 181 -3.28 -17.57 -12.38
N ASN A 182 -2.45 -17.71 -13.39
CA ASN A 182 -2.78 -18.34 -14.64
C ASN A 182 -1.90 -19.56 -14.89
N TYR A 183 -2.53 -20.61 -15.35
CA TYR A 183 -1.90 -21.86 -15.78
C TYR A 183 -2.09 -22.07 -17.29
N THR A 184 -1.38 -23.03 -17.84
CA THR A 184 -1.56 -23.42 -19.25
C THR A 184 -2.94 -24.02 -19.51
N ASP A 185 -3.48 -24.73 -18.54
CA ASP A 185 -4.89 -25.12 -18.53
C ASP A 185 -5.70 -24.09 -17.73
N ALA A 186 -6.58 -23.39 -18.42
CA ALA A 186 -7.42 -22.36 -17.83
C ALA A 186 -8.39 -22.86 -16.74
N GLY A 187 -8.66 -24.17 -16.69
CA GLY A 187 -9.47 -24.78 -15.66
C GLY A 187 -8.86 -24.67 -14.25
N PHE A 188 -7.55 -24.42 -14.16
CA PHE A 188 -6.83 -24.24 -12.90
C PHE A 188 -6.57 -22.79 -12.53
N ASN A 189 -6.98 -21.83 -13.37
CA ASN A 189 -6.80 -20.42 -13.06
C ASN A 189 -7.55 -20.01 -11.81
N GLY A 190 -6.93 -19.19 -10.99
CA GLY A 190 -7.51 -18.65 -9.76
C GLY A 190 -7.42 -17.14 -9.69
N SER A 191 -8.34 -16.54 -8.95
CA SER A 191 -8.30 -15.11 -8.65
C SER A 191 -8.90 -14.83 -7.28
N SER A 192 -8.34 -13.85 -6.58
CA SER A 192 -8.82 -13.39 -5.29
C SER A 192 -8.82 -11.87 -5.23
N VAL A 193 -9.81 -11.33 -4.55
CA VAL A 193 -9.92 -9.88 -4.30
C VAL A 193 -10.29 -9.70 -2.83
N SER A 194 -9.52 -8.91 -2.11
CA SER A 194 -9.89 -8.56 -0.74
C SER A 194 -11.19 -7.78 -0.68
N PRO A 195 -11.93 -7.86 0.41
CA PRO A 195 -12.90 -6.84 0.74
C PRO A 195 -12.24 -5.46 0.69
N GLU A 196 -12.99 -4.44 0.30
CA GLU A 196 -12.51 -3.07 0.46
C GLU A 196 -12.43 -2.76 1.95
N GLY A 197 -11.24 -2.41 2.43
CA GLY A 197 -11.06 -1.86 3.76
C GLY A 197 -11.44 -0.38 3.76
N ASN A 198 -12.12 0.06 4.82
CA ASN A 198 -12.59 1.43 5.00
C ASN A 198 -12.10 1.97 6.33
#